data_0ea397a7a31d5aa8c8b81f2517eb52d7
#
_entry.id   0ea397a7a31d5aa8c8b81f2517eb52d7
#
_cell.length_a   1.000
_cell.length_b   1.000
_cell.length_c   1.000
_cell.angle_alpha   90.00
_cell.angle_beta   90.00
_cell.angle_gamma   90.00
#
_symmetry.space_group_name_H-M   'P 1'
#
loop_
_entity.id
_entity.type
_entity.pdbx_description
1 polymer ?
#
loop_
_entity_poly.entity_id
_entity_poly.type
_entity_poly.pdbx_seq_one_letter_code
_entity_poly.pdbx_strand_id
1 'polypeptide(L)'
;VEYVCNPGMNVKTGEKVGFDSRLTNLFPWVNADQIEAYYDEVGFRDFKHNLTGATLVKMQHPDAETYFGSKHDKAGADCASCHMPKVKDENGKTYTMHWATSPKHYVKETCLSCHKDKNEKQMVAAIDAMKGHFDGKVREAESRMNDMFNAFELAKTVGVSEEVLAKARKLHESAHINWEYWTAANGAYFHNHDMAVRSLAKSAKAASDATALLRKAIDEKA
;
A
#
# COMPACT_ATOMS: atom_id res chain seq x y z
N VAL A 1 3.95 -2.79 13.01
CA VAL A 1 3.05 -3.73 13.72
C VAL A 1 3.14 -5.12 13.13
N GLU A 2 3.08 -5.24 11.85
CA GLU A 2 3.00 -6.54 11.18
C GLU A 2 4.26 -7.39 11.34
N TYR A 3 5.41 -6.81 11.25
CA TYR A 3 6.61 -7.60 11.46
C TYR A 3 6.88 -7.96 12.91
N VAL A 4 6.33 -7.23 13.88
CA VAL A 4 6.38 -7.57 15.29
C VAL A 4 5.51 -8.80 15.56
N CYS A 5 4.42 -8.93 14.84
CA CYS A 5 3.49 -10.04 14.98
C CYS A 5 3.87 -11.26 14.14
N ASN A 6 4.61 -11.08 13.05
CA ASN A 6 4.89 -12.15 12.10
C ASN A 6 6.34 -12.11 11.57
N PRO A 7 7.34 -12.41 12.40
CA PRO A 7 8.71 -12.53 11.93
C PRO A 7 8.82 -13.73 10.97
N GLY A 8 9.15 -13.45 9.73
CA GLY A 8 9.34 -14.47 8.71
C GLY A 8 10.70 -15.13 8.73
N MET A 9 11.00 -15.87 7.69
CA MET A 9 12.33 -16.43 7.43
C MET A 9 12.92 -15.86 6.15
N ASN A 10 14.21 -15.60 6.15
CA ASN A 10 14.95 -15.27 4.95
C ASN A 10 14.95 -16.49 4.03
N VAL A 11 14.31 -16.37 2.86
CA VAL A 11 14.19 -17.49 1.92
C VAL A 11 15.52 -17.94 1.31
N LYS A 12 16.56 -17.09 1.36
CA LYS A 12 17.90 -17.39 0.84
C LYS A 12 18.77 -18.09 1.85
N THR A 13 18.71 -17.70 3.13
CA THR A 13 19.59 -18.22 4.18
C THR A 13 18.89 -19.21 5.10
N GLY A 14 17.56 -19.24 5.11
CA GLY A 14 16.77 -20.04 6.07
C GLY A 14 16.78 -19.49 7.49
N GLU A 15 17.41 -18.33 7.71
CA GLU A 15 17.48 -17.70 9.02
C GLU A 15 16.16 -17.02 9.37
N LYS A 16 15.81 -17.03 10.64
CA LYS A 16 14.63 -16.36 11.14
C LYS A 16 14.85 -14.84 11.07
N VAL A 17 14.00 -14.15 10.32
CA VAL A 17 13.97 -12.68 10.29
C VAL A 17 13.31 -12.22 11.59
N GLY A 18 14.08 -11.63 12.46
CA GLY A 18 13.61 -11.09 13.73
C GLY A 18 14.01 -9.64 13.88
N PHE A 19 13.46 -9.04 14.90
CA PHE A 19 13.71 -7.64 15.20
C PHE A 19 14.24 -7.54 16.64
N ASP A 20 15.48 -7.07 16.77
CA ASP A 20 16.17 -7.00 18.07
C ASP A 20 15.67 -5.84 18.94
N SER A 21 15.06 -4.84 18.34
CA SER A 21 14.60 -3.65 19.03
C SER A 21 13.24 -3.18 18.50
N ARG A 22 12.33 -2.88 19.42
CA ARG A 22 11.03 -2.29 19.08
C ARG A 22 11.16 -0.98 18.31
N LEU A 23 12.18 -0.18 18.63
CA LEU A 23 12.39 1.12 17.97
C LEU A 23 12.90 0.98 16.54
N THR A 24 13.78 0.01 16.28
CA THR A 24 14.32 -0.25 14.95
C THR A 24 13.41 -1.12 14.11
N ASN A 25 12.56 -1.92 14.75
CA ASN A 25 11.82 -2.99 14.09
C ASN A 25 10.37 -2.65 13.78
N LEU A 26 9.81 -1.65 14.45
CA LEU A 26 8.45 -1.18 14.13
C LEU A 26 8.41 -0.52 12.76
N PHE A 27 9.49 0.16 12.38
CA PHE A 27 9.56 0.91 11.12
C PHE A 27 10.96 0.81 10.51
N PRO A 28 11.35 -0.36 9.96
CA PRO A 28 12.65 -0.53 9.31
C PRO A 28 12.76 0.26 8.01
N TRP A 29 11.67 0.79 7.50
CA TRP A 29 11.59 1.73 6.39
C TRP A 29 10.79 2.96 6.80
N VAL A 30 11.14 4.09 6.22
CA VAL A 30 10.50 5.38 6.53
C VAL A 30 9.20 5.57 5.74
N ASN A 31 9.09 4.94 4.56
CA ASN A 31 7.94 5.10 3.67
C ASN A 31 7.78 3.91 2.72
N ALA A 32 6.65 3.89 2.01
CA ALA A 32 6.28 2.81 1.08
C ALA A 32 7.24 2.62 -0.10
N ASP A 33 7.98 3.64 -0.51
CA ASP A 33 8.92 3.52 -1.65
C ASP A 33 10.10 2.59 -1.33
N GLN A 34 10.37 2.34 -0.05
CA GLN A 34 11.48 1.50 0.41
C GLN A 34 11.08 0.05 0.66
N ILE A 35 9.78 -0.25 0.72
CA ILE A 35 9.27 -1.55 1.18
C ILE A 35 9.70 -2.72 0.30
N GLU A 36 9.67 -2.53 -1.02
CA GLU A 36 10.05 -3.55 -2.00
C GLU A 36 11.53 -3.92 -1.85
N ALA A 37 12.39 -2.90 -1.79
CA ALA A 37 13.83 -3.08 -1.60
C ALA A 37 14.16 -3.73 -0.26
N TYR A 38 13.46 -3.35 0.81
CA TYR A 38 13.62 -3.95 2.13
C TYR A 38 13.31 -5.45 2.12
N TYR A 39 12.18 -5.86 1.56
CA TYR A 39 11.84 -7.29 1.49
C TYR A 39 12.76 -8.08 0.57
N ASP A 40 13.30 -7.47 -0.48
CA ASP A 40 14.32 -8.09 -1.31
C ASP A 40 15.65 -8.27 -0.56
N GLU A 41 16.05 -7.29 0.26
CA GLU A 41 17.26 -7.35 1.07
C GLU A 41 17.20 -8.46 2.13
N VAL A 42 16.12 -8.53 2.89
CA VAL A 42 15.94 -9.57 3.92
C VAL A 42 15.54 -10.93 3.33
N GLY A 43 15.19 -10.98 2.06
CA GLY A 43 14.81 -12.21 1.35
C GLY A 43 13.48 -12.81 1.84
N PHE A 44 12.61 -11.98 2.42
CA PHE A 44 11.33 -12.46 2.97
C PHE A 44 10.24 -12.52 1.91
N ARG A 45 9.48 -13.62 1.90
CA ARG A 45 8.24 -13.80 1.12
C ARG A 45 7.27 -14.65 1.94
N ASP A 46 5.98 -14.34 1.85
CA ASP A 46 4.92 -15.04 2.60
C ASP A 46 4.40 -16.26 1.87
N PHE A 47 4.13 -16.13 0.58
CA PHE A 47 3.44 -17.16 -0.17
C PHE A 47 3.82 -17.17 -1.65
N LYS A 48 3.45 -18.27 -2.31
CA LYS A 48 3.59 -18.43 -3.75
C LYS A 48 2.21 -18.31 -4.42
N HIS A 49 2.10 -17.43 -5.40
CA HIS A 49 0.86 -17.22 -6.14
C HIS A 49 0.55 -18.44 -7.02
N ASN A 50 -0.64 -19.02 -6.86
CA ASN A 50 -1.01 -20.29 -7.49
C ASN A 50 -0.92 -20.26 -9.02
N LEU A 51 -1.41 -19.18 -9.64
CA LEU A 51 -1.45 -19.07 -11.11
C LEU A 51 -0.07 -18.74 -11.69
N THR A 52 0.61 -17.69 -11.21
CA THR A 52 1.84 -17.19 -11.82
C THR A 52 3.10 -17.89 -11.30
N GLY A 53 3.05 -18.38 -10.05
CA GLY A 53 4.19 -18.93 -9.35
C GLY A 53 5.13 -17.86 -8.77
N ALA A 54 4.77 -16.58 -8.82
CA ALA A 54 5.52 -15.51 -8.17
C ALA A 54 5.49 -15.67 -6.64
N THR A 55 6.58 -15.29 -5.98
CA THR A 55 6.66 -15.28 -4.51
C THR A 55 6.34 -13.89 -3.99
N LEU A 56 5.29 -13.78 -3.20
CA LEU A 56 4.65 -12.53 -2.83
C LEU A 56 4.73 -12.29 -1.32
N VAL A 57 4.54 -11.03 -0.94
CA VAL A 57 4.45 -10.58 0.45
C VAL A 57 3.02 -10.15 0.72
N LYS A 58 2.47 -10.56 1.86
CA LYS A 58 1.16 -10.13 2.36
C LYS A 58 1.31 -8.92 3.27
N MET A 59 0.59 -7.85 2.96
CA MET A 59 0.47 -6.68 3.83
C MET A 59 -0.77 -6.75 4.70
N GLN A 60 -0.67 -6.25 5.94
CA GLN A 60 -1.79 -6.17 6.87
C GLN A 60 -1.74 -4.86 7.63
N HIS A 61 -2.70 -3.98 7.34
CA HIS A 61 -2.91 -2.74 8.08
C HIS A 61 -1.67 -1.83 8.21
N PRO A 62 -0.95 -1.49 7.11
CA PRO A 62 0.24 -0.63 7.17
C PRO A 62 -0.16 0.86 7.34
N ASP A 63 -1.06 1.16 8.28
CA ASP A 63 -1.67 2.49 8.42
C ASP A 63 -0.67 3.54 8.93
N ALA A 64 0.21 3.17 9.86
CA ALA A 64 1.24 4.08 10.36
C ALA A 64 2.32 4.32 9.29
N GLU A 65 2.75 3.25 8.61
CA GLU A 65 3.78 3.29 7.58
C GLU A 65 3.33 4.08 6.36
N THR A 66 2.05 3.98 5.97
CA THR A 66 1.49 4.80 4.88
C THR A 66 1.43 6.28 5.24
N TYR A 67 1.28 6.61 6.53
CA TYR A 67 1.22 7.98 7.01
C TYR A 67 2.58 8.68 6.96
N PHE A 68 3.68 7.97 7.26
CA PHE A 68 5.01 8.54 7.32
C PHE A 68 5.46 9.19 6.01
N GLY A 69 6.08 10.37 6.13
CA GLY A 69 6.52 11.19 5.01
C GLY A 69 5.37 11.94 4.30
N SER A 70 4.14 11.85 4.80
CA SER A 70 3.01 12.62 4.30
C SER A 70 3.15 14.13 4.56
N LYS A 71 2.28 14.94 3.96
CA LYS A 71 2.23 16.39 4.21
C LYS A 71 1.83 16.69 5.66
N HIS A 72 0.92 15.91 6.23
CA HIS A 72 0.46 16.07 7.61
C HIS A 72 1.53 15.63 8.62
N ASP A 73 2.23 14.54 8.36
CA ASP A 73 3.39 14.10 9.15
C ASP A 73 4.48 15.19 9.19
N LYS A 74 4.86 15.73 8.03
CA LYS A 74 5.82 16.83 7.91
C LYS A 74 5.35 18.12 8.58
N ALA A 75 4.07 18.34 8.71
CA ALA A 75 3.47 19.46 9.42
C ALA A 75 3.37 19.22 10.94
N GLY A 76 3.78 18.04 11.43
CA GLY A 76 3.78 17.68 12.84
C GLY A 76 2.43 17.21 13.39
N ALA A 77 1.45 16.90 12.51
CA ALA A 77 0.22 16.25 12.93
C ALA A 77 0.48 14.76 13.18
N ASP A 78 -0.05 14.22 14.25
CA ASP A 78 0.04 12.80 14.59
C ASP A 78 -1.33 12.11 14.44
N CYS A 79 -1.36 10.81 14.69
CA CYS A 79 -2.58 10.02 14.62
C CYS A 79 -3.68 10.57 15.56
N ALA A 80 -3.28 10.96 16.77
CA ALA A 80 -4.21 11.47 17.78
C ALA A 80 -4.79 12.83 17.40
N SER A 81 -4.03 13.68 16.73
CA SER A 81 -4.47 14.99 16.25
C SER A 81 -5.71 14.90 15.34
N CYS A 82 -5.82 13.81 14.57
CA CYS A 82 -6.93 13.57 13.65
C CYS A 82 -7.96 12.60 14.22
N HIS A 83 -7.52 11.50 14.86
CA HIS A 83 -8.42 10.42 15.30
C HIS A 83 -8.90 10.54 16.74
N MET A 84 -8.33 11.46 17.53
CA MET A 84 -8.70 11.70 18.92
C MET A 84 -8.95 13.19 19.18
N PRO A 85 -9.96 13.80 18.52
CA PRO A 85 -10.22 15.24 18.63
C PRO A 85 -10.63 15.64 20.05
N LYS A 86 -10.38 16.90 20.38
CA LYS A 86 -10.95 17.52 21.57
C LYS A 86 -12.37 17.97 21.26
N VAL A 87 -13.33 17.40 21.96
CA VAL A 87 -14.77 17.68 21.83
C VAL A 87 -15.35 18.16 23.15
N LYS A 88 -16.56 18.72 23.15
CA LYS A 88 -17.27 19.12 24.34
C LYS A 88 -18.39 18.14 24.64
N ASP A 89 -18.57 17.85 25.94
CA ASP A 89 -19.75 17.13 26.43
C ASP A 89 -20.97 18.04 26.48
N GLU A 90 -22.10 17.51 26.95
CA GLU A 90 -23.37 18.20 27.12
C GLU A 90 -23.31 19.37 28.14
N ASN A 91 -22.35 19.31 29.05
CA ASN A 91 -22.09 20.34 30.05
C ASN A 91 -21.07 21.39 29.60
N GLY A 92 -20.58 21.29 28.36
CA GLY A 92 -19.56 22.17 27.78
C GLY A 92 -18.12 21.86 28.21
N LYS A 93 -17.87 20.79 28.97
CA LYS A 93 -16.55 20.37 29.41
C LYS A 93 -15.80 19.74 28.24
N THR A 94 -14.59 20.22 27.97
CA THR A 94 -13.73 19.67 26.91
C THR A 94 -13.06 18.40 27.38
N TYR A 95 -13.08 17.37 26.52
CA TYR A 95 -12.35 16.12 26.71
C TYR A 95 -11.76 15.63 25.38
N THR A 96 -10.78 14.74 25.45
CA THR A 96 -10.23 14.05 24.27
C THR A 96 -11.08 12.83 23.96
N MET A 97 -11.61 12.76 22.75
CA MET A 97 -12.34 11.58 22.29
C MET A 97 -11.39 10.41 22.08
N HIS A 98 -11.71 9.25 22.69
CA HIS A 98 -10.89 8.03 22.59
C HIS A 98 -11.47 6.97 21.63
N TRP A 99 -12.47 7.33 20.87
CA TRP A 99 -13.13 6.38 19.95
C TRP A 99 -12.33 6.08 18.68
N ALA A 100 -11.28 6.83 18.41
CA ALA A 100 -10.38 6.66 17.25
C ALA A 100 -11.12 6.45 15.91
N THR A 101 -12.22 7.15 15.71
CA THR A 101 -13.07 7.06 14.53
C THR A 101 -12.52 7.88 13.36
N SER A 102 -13.17 7.79 12.20
CA SER A 102 -12.81 8.61 11.05
C SER A 102 -12.90 10.11 11.36
N PRO A 103 -11.85 10.89 11.05
CA PRO A 103 -11.87 12.36 11.22
C PRO A 103 -12.99 13.06 10.44
N LYS A 104 -13.59 12.42 9.44
CA LYS A 104 -14.76 12.95 8.71
C LYS A 104 -15.97 13.23 9.62
N HIS A 105 -16.07 12.57 10.76
CA HIS A 105 -17.13 12.84 11.73
C HIS A 105 -16.88 14.09 12.58
N TYR A 106 -15.65 14.61 12.57
CA TYR A 106 -15.18 15.72 13.42
C TYR A 106 -14.34 16.72 12.62
N VAL A 107 -14.73 16.98 11.38
CA VAL A 107 -14.00 17.87 10.45
C VAL A 107 -13.72 19.23 11.05
N LYS A 108 -14.70 19.77 11.82
CA LYS A 108 -14.57 21.06 12.49
C LYS A 108 -13.45 21.07 13.53
N GLU A 109 -13.39 20.05 14.35
CA GLU A 109 -12.47 19.92 15.47
C GLU A 109 -11.07 19.48 14.99
N THR A 110 -11.00 18.67 13.93
CA THR A 110 -9.75 18.13 13.37
C THR A 110 -9.19 18.99 12.26
N CYS A 111 -9.85 19.02 11.11
CA CYS A 111 -9.32 19.66 9.89
C CYS A 111 -9.33 21.19 9.98
N LEU A 112 -10.46 21.78 10.42
CA LEU A 112 -10.62 23.24 10.45
C LEU A 112 -9.83 23.90 11.59
N SER A 113 -9.23 23.13 12.49
CA SER A 113 -8.28 23.67 13.46
C SER A 113 -7.05 24.30 12.78
N CYS A 114 -6.62 23.74 11.63
CA CYS A 114 -5.51 24.21 10.80
C CYS A 114 -5.98 24.85 9.48
N HIS A 115 -6.95 24.25 8.78
CA HIS A 115 -7.46 24.71 7.48
C HIS A 115 -8.53 25.81 7.64
N LYS A 116 -8.10 26.99 8.07
CA LYS A 116 -8.98 28.15 8.35
C LYS A 116 -9.64 28.76 7.12
N ASP A 117 -9.11 28.50 5.95
CA ASP A 117 -9.59 28.97 4.63
C ASP A 117 -10.74 28.12 4.08
N LYS A 118 -11.12 27.04 4.76
CA LYS A 118 -12.13 26.08 4.32
C LYS A 118 -13.29 26.00 5.29
N ASN A 119 -14.42 25.45 4.81
CA ASN A 119 -15.54 25.02 5.65
C ASN A 119 -15.68 23.49 5.62
N GLU A 120 -16.53 22.95 6.48
CA GLU A 120 -16.73 21.49 6.60
C GLU A 120 -17.12 20.84 5.28
N LYS A 121 -18.05 21.44 4.52
CA LYS A 121 -18.50 20.91 3.23
C LYS A 121 -17.34 20.84 2.21
N GLN A 122 -16.49 21.86 2.17
CA GLN A 122 -15.32 21.88 1.27
C GLN A 122 -14.28 20.82 1.69
N MET A 123 -14.07 20.63 3.00
CA MET A 123 -13.14 19.60 3.48
C MET A 123 -13.65 18.20 3.16
N VAL A 124 -14.91 17.91 3.43
CA VAL A 124 -15.52 16.61 3.08
C VAL A 124 -15.43 16.35 1.57
N ALA A 125 -15.78 17.34 0.76
CA ALA A 125 -15.69 17.21 -0.71
C ALA A 125 -14.24 16.94 -1.17
N ALA A 126 -13.23 17.59 -0.56
CA ALA A 126 -11.83 17.34 -0.88
C ALA A 126 -11.40 15.91 -0.50
N ILE A 127 -11.81 15.42 0.68
CA ILE A 127 -11.54 14.05 1.12
C ILE A 127 -12.19 13.03 0.17
N ASP A 128 -13.44 13.26 -0.22
CA ASP A 128 -14.17 12.37 -1.13
C ASP A 128 -13.56 12.37 -2.56
N ALA A 129 -13.08 13.52 -3.02
CA ALA A 129 -12.35 13.60 -4.29
C ALA A 129 -11.03 12.82 -4.25
N MET A 130 -10.25 12.92 -3.14
CA MET A 130 -9.04 12.13 -2.94
C MET A 130 -9.35 10.63 -2.94
N LYS A 131 -10.41 10.23 -2.24
CA LYS A 131 -10.86 8.82 -2.21
C LYS A 131 -11.26 8.34 -3.61
N GLY A 132 -12.05 9.09 -4.33
CA GLY A 132 -12.47 8.74 -5.70
C GLY A 132 -11.31 8.59 -6.67
N HIS A 133 -10.30 9.47 -6.58
CA HIS A 133 -9.07 9.37 -7.37
C HIS A 133 -8.25 8.13 -7.00
N PHE A 134 -8.08 7.88 -5.70
CA PHE A 134 -7.40 6.68 -5.21
C PHE A 134 -8.10 5.39 -5.68
N ASP A 135 -9.41 5.29 -5.49
CA ASP A 135 -10.20 4.13 -5.92
C ASP A 135 -10.08 3.90 -7.45
N GLY A 136 -10.00 4.98 -8.23
CA GLY A 136 -9.75 4.91 -9.67
C GLY A 136 -8.38 4.29 -9.99
N LYS A 137 -7.35 4.67 -9.25
CA LYS A 137 -5.98 4.12 -9.41
C LYS A 137 -5.88 2.67 -8.95
N VAL A 138 -6.59 2.28 -7.90
CA VAL A 138 -6.70 0.87 -7.48
C VAL A 138 -7.29 0.04 -8.62
N ARG A 139 -8.45 0.44 -9.14
CA ARG A 139 -9.10 -0.28 -10.26
C ARG A 139 -8.23 -0.36 -11.52
N GLU A 140 -7.44 0.69 -11.82
CA GLU A 140 -6.49 0.67 -12.93
C GLU A 140 -5.42 -0.41 -12.71
N ALA A 141 -4.80 -0.46 -11.54
CA ALA A 141 -3.78 -1.45 -11.20
C ALA A 141 -4.35 -2.88 -11.25
N GLU A 142 -5.53 -3.10 -10.68
CA GLU A 142 -6.23 -4.40 -10.69
C GLU A 142 -6.56 -4.86 -12.11
N SER A 143 -7.03 -3.97 -12.97
CA SER A 143 -7.30 -4.29 -14.38
C SER A 143 -6.02 -4.72 -15.11
N ARG A 144 -4.90 -4.02 -14.89
CA ARG A 144 -3.61 -4.40 -15.49
C ARG A 144 -3.06 -5.73 -14.96
N MET A 145 -3.25 -5.99 -13.66
CA MET A 145 -2.89 -7.30 -13.09
C MET A 145 -3.76 -8.42 -13.67
N ASN A 146 -5.05 -8.19 -13.89
CA ASN A 146 -5.90 -9.18 -14.54
C ASN A 146 -5.44 -9.50 -15.96
N ASP A 147 -5.08 -8.49 -16.77
CA ASP A 147 -4.49 -8.69 -18.10
C ASP A 147 -3.19 -9.51 -18.02
N MET A 148 -2.36 -9.25 -17.02
CA MET A 148 -1.14 -10.02 -16.75
C MET A 148 -1.43 -11.47 -16.40
N PHE A 149 -2.43 -11.75 -15.57
CA PHE A 149 -2.82 -13.11 -15.20
C PHE A 149 -3.30 -13.90 -16.41
N ASN A 150 -4.12 -13.32 -17.27
CA ASN A 150 -4.56 -13.94 -18.51
C ASN A 150 -3.37 -14.23 -19.44
N ALA A 151 -2.39 -13.33 -19.54
CA ALA A 151 -1.19 -13.54 -20.32
C ALA A 151 -0.32 -14.67 -19.74
N PHE A 152 -0.20 -14.80 -18.41
CA PHE A 152 0.50 -15.92 -17.78
C PHE A 152 -0.13 -17.27 -18.09
N GLU A 153 -1.46 -17.36 -18.03
CA GLU A 153 -2.21 -18.58 -18.35
C GLU A 153 -1.91 -19.03 -19.79
N LEU A 154 -2.04 -18.10 -20.74
CA LEU A 154 -1.78 -18.40 -22.14
C LEU A 154 -0.30 -18.75 -22.37
N ALA A 155 0.64 -18.00 -21.80
CA ALA A 155 2.07 -18.25 -21.92
C ALA A 155 2.46 -19.66 -21.45
N LYS A 156 1.90 -20.12 -20.35
CA LYS A 156 2.09 -21.50 -19.86
C LYS A 156 1.52 -22.54 -20.82
N THR A 157 0.33 -22.29 -21.35
CA THR A 157 -0.37 -23.20 -22.28
C THR A 157 0.45 -23.41 -23.56
N VAL A 158 1.03 -22.34 -24.13
CA VAL A 158 1.83 -22.43 -25.36
C VAL A 158 3.30 -22.78 -25.11
N GLY A 159 3.69 -22.99 -23.87
CA GLY A 159 5.05 -23.42 -23.50
C GLY A 159 6.11 -22.34 -23.66
N VAL A 160 5.81 -21.10 -23.23
CA VAL A 160 6.82 -20.04 -23.11
C VAL A 160 7.91 -20.47 -22.14
N SER A 161 9.17 -20.10 -22.42
CA SER A 161 10.32 -20.54 -21.66
C SER A 161 10.27 -20.07 -20.19
N GLU A 162 10.83 -20.88 -19.28
CA GLU A 162 10.90 -20.56 -17.86
C GLU A 162 11.69 -19.27 -17.59
N GLU A 163 12.66 -18.94 -18.42
CA GLU A 163 13.40 -17.68 -18.32
C GLU A 163 12.50 -16.45 -18.47
N VAL A 164 11.58 -16.47 -19.45
CA VAL A 164 10.62 -15.39 -19.67
C VAL A 164 9.60 -15.35 -18.53
N LEU A 165 9.09 -16.52 -18.11
CA LEU A 165 8.14 -16.62 -17.00
C LEU A 165 8.75 -16.09 -15.68
N ALA A 166 10.05 -16.37 -15.43
CA ALA A 166 10.74 -15.85 -14.25
C ALA A 166 10.87 -14.32 -14.28
N LYS A 167 11.19 -13.72 -15.43
CA LYS A 167 11.22 -12.27 -15.60
C LYS A 167 9.83 -11.64 -15.36
N ALA A 168 8.78 -12.27 -15.90
CA ALA A 168 7.41 -11.80 -15.69
C ALA A 168 6.96 -11.92 -14.20
N ARG A 169 7.41 -12.97 -13.48
CA ARG A 169 7.16 -13.09 -12.03
C ARG A 169 7.78 -11.96 -11.23
N LYS A 170 8.99 -11.51 -11.57
CA LYS A 170 9.62 -10.35 -10.91
C LYS A 170 8.80 -9.07 -11.11
N LEU A 171 8.23 -8.87 -12.28
CA LEU A 171 7.33 -7.75 -12.54
C LEU A 171 6.02 -7.90 -11.76
N HIS A 172 5.51 -9.13 -11.62
CA HIS A 172 4.33 -9.39 -10.78
C HIS A 172 4.62 -9.12 -9.30
N GLU A 173 5.78 -9.50 -8.77
CA GLU A 173 6.17 -9.19 -7.38
C GLU A 173 6.14 -7.67 -7.13
N SER A 174 6.70 -6.88 -8.05
CA SER A 174 6.65 -5.42 -7.98
C SER A 174 5.22 -4.87 -8.14
N ALA A 175 4.43 -5.39 -9.08
CA ALA A 175 3.05 -4.97 -9.26
C ALA A 175 2.22 -5.22 -7.99
N HIS A 176 2.35 -6.42 -7.41
CA HIS A 176 1.61 -6.84 -6.25
C HIS A 176 1.92 -5.99 -5.01
N ILE A 177 3.21 -5.83 -4.65
CA ILE A 177 3.58 -5.10 -3.43
C ILE A 177 3.18 -3.63 -3.49
N ASN A 178 3.30 -2.98 -4.67
CA ASN A 178 2.92 -1.61 -4.88
C ASN A 178 1.40 -1.37 -4.90
N TRP A 179 0.61 -2.41 -5.09
CA TRP A 179 -0.85 -2.39 -5.00
C TRP A 179 -1.31 -2.76 -3.58
N GLU A 180 -0.85 -3.90 -3.06
CA GLU A 180 -1.36 -4.46 -1.81
C GLU A 180 -1.03 -3.57 -0.61
N TYR A 181 0.15 -2.96 -0.58
CA TYR A 181 0.54 -2.04 0.48
C TYR A 181 -0.49 -0.94 0.73
N TRP A 182 -1.08 -0.42 -0.33
CA TRP A 182 -2.06 0.67 -0.24
C TRP A 182 -3.49 0.18 -0.08
N THR A 183 -3.82 -0.98 -0.61
CA THR A 183 -5.16 -1.56 -0.47
C THR A 183 -5.36 -2.25 0.87
N ALA A 184 -4.29 -2.66 1.53
CA ALA A 184 -4.33 -3.21 2.89
C ALA A 184 -4.46 -2.15 3.98
N ALA A 185 -4.18 -0.87 3.70
CA ALA A 185 -4.28 0.23 4.64
C ALA A 185 -5.68 0.86 4.64
N ASN A 186 -6.24 1.14 5.83
CA ASN A 186 -7.60 1.66 5.95
C ASN A 186 -7.73 3.13 5.52
N GLY A 187 -6.71 3.94 5.70
CA GLY A 187 -6.71 5.38 5.43
C GLY A 187 -5.82 5.81 4.26
N ALA A 188 -5.34 4.87 3.44
CA ALA A 188 -4.33 5.10 2.41
C ALA A 188 -4.62 6.30 1.50
N TYR A 189 -5.88 6.45 1.06
CA TYR A 189 -6.30 7.55 0.19
C TYR A 189 -6.08 8.94 0.79
N PHE A 190 -6.00 9.04 2.12
CA PHE A 190 -5.83 10.29 2.86
C PHE A 190 -4.46 10.37 3.56
N HIS A 191 -3.99 9.29 4.19
CA HIS A 191 -2.73 9.27 4.93
C HIS A 191 -1.57 9.77 4.09
N ASN A 192 -1.42 9.29 2.85
CA ASN A 192 -0.41 9.78 1.93
C ASN A 192 -0.85 9.63 0.46
N HIS A 193 -1.83 10.43 0.07
CA HIS A 193 -2.45 10.37 -1.25
C HIS A 193 -1.44 10.39 -2.40
N ASP A 194 -0.50 11.32 -2.36
CA ASP A 194 0.47 11.51 -3.45
C ASP A 194 1.35 10.27 -3.63
N MET A 195 1.78 9.64 -2.54
CA MET A 195 2.58 8.41 -2.57
C MET A 195 1.74 7.21 -3.02
N ALA A 196 0.51 7.09 -2.51
CA ALA A 196 -0.42 6.04 -2.91
C ALA A 196 -0.66 6.02 -4.41
N VAL A 197 -0.97 7.18 -4.99
CA VAL A 197 -1.21 7.32 -6.44
C VAL A 197 0.02 6.96 -7.27
N ARG A 198 1.22 7.39 -6.85
CA ARG A 198 2.48 7.01 -7.54
C ARG A 198 2.75 5.52 -7.45
N SER A 199 2.56 4.92 -6.28
CA SER A 199 2.77 3.48 -6.05
C SER A 199 1.81 2.63 -6.89
N LEU A 200 0.52 2.99 -6.89
CA LEU A 200 -0.49 2.31 -7.73
C LEU A 200 -0.20 2.46 -9.24
N ALA A 201 0.31 3.60 -9.68
CA ALA A 201 0.77 3.77 -11.06
C ALA A 201 1.98 2.89 -11.38
N LYS A 202 2.93 2.72 -10.44
CA LYS A 202 4.05 1.78 -10.56
C LYS A 202 3.56 0.34 -10.66
N SER A 203 2.56 -0.03 -9.84
CA SER A 203 1.90 -1.33 -9.91
C SER A 203 1.29 -1.60 -11.29
N ALA A 204 0.46 -0.68 -11.78
CA ALA A 204 -0.17 -0.78 -13.10
C ALA A 204 0.86 -0.90 -14.23
N LYS A 205 1.95 -0.13 -14.15
CA LYS A 205 3.04 -0.19 -15.13
C LYS A 205 3.74 -1.55 -15.10
N ALA A 206 4.13 -2.04 -13.95
CA ALA A 206 4.80 -3.33 -13.80
C ALA A 206 3.94 -4.49 -14.34
N ALA A 207 2.64 -4.48 -14.04
CA ALA A 207 1.71 -5.47 -14.59
C ALA A 207 1.58 -5.37 -16.12
N SER A 208 1.55 -4.14 -16.68
CA SER A 208 1.52 -3.92 -18.12
C SER A 208 2.82 -4.38 -18.80
N ASP A 209 3.98 -4.13 -18.19
CA ASP A 209 5.29 -4.55 -18.69
C ASP A 209 5.39 -6.09 -18.72
N ALA A 210 4.89 -6.78 -17.66
CA ALA A 210 4.80 -8.23 -17.61
C ALA A 210 3.88 -8.78 -18.72
N THR A 211 2.73 -8.16 -18.93
CA THR A 211 1.79 -8.52 -19.99
C THR A 211 2.45 -8.41 -21.37
N ALA A 212 3.13 -7.30 -21.63
CA ALA A 212 3.82 -7.07 -22.90
C ALA A 212 4.94 -8.11 -23.14
N LEU A 213 5.74 -8.40 -22.10
CA LEU A 213 6.79 -9.42 -22.17
C LEU A 213 6.23 -10.81 -22.51
N LEU A 214 5.14 -11.20 -21.83
CA LEU A 214 4.50 -12.50 -22.05
C LEU A 214 3.88 -12.60 -23.44
N ARG A 215 3.12 -11.57 -23.88
CA ARG A 215 2.50 -11.54 -25.21
C ARG A 215 3.53 -11.64 -26.32
N LYS A 216 4.63 -10.89 -26.23
CA LYS A 216 5.72 -11.01 -27.19
C LYS A 216 6.24 -12.44 -27.30
N ALA A 217 6.49 -13.09 -26.17
CA ALA A 217 6.99 -14.47 -26.18
C ALA A 217 5.93 -15.49 -26.65
N ILE A 218 4.64 -15.22 -26.49
CA ILE A 218 3.54 -16.02 -27.04
C ILE A 218 3.53 -15.89 -28.57
N ASP A 219 3.64 -14.68 -29.11
CA ASP A 219 3.64 -14.42 -30.56
C ASP A 219 4.85 -15.06 -31.26
N GLU A 220 6.00 -15.15 -30.58
CA GLU A 220 7.20 -15.84 -31.06
C GLU A 220 7.04 -17.39 -31.10
N LYS A 221 6.02 -17.94 -30.46
CA LYS A 221 5.69 -19.38 -30.44
C LYS A 221 4.59 -19.77 -31.42
N ALA A 222 3.80 -18.81 -31.88
CA ALA A 222 2.70 -19.01 -32.84
C ALA A 222 3.21 -19.09 -34.28
#